data_ec654fe6efb02f3eec50cd79dee3ec9b
#
_entry.id   ec654fe6efb02f3eec50cd79dee3ec9b
#
_cell.length_a   1.000
_cell.length_b   1.000
_cell.length_c   1.000
_cell.angle_alpha   90.00
_cell.angle_beta   90.00
_cell.angle_gamma   90.00
#
_symmetry.space_group_name_H-M   'P 1'
#
loop_
_entity.id
_entity.type
_entity.pdbx_description
1 polymer ?
#
loop_
_entity_poly.entity_id
_entity_poly.type
_entity_poly.pdbx_seq_one_letter_code
_entity_poly.pdbx_strand_id
1 'polypeptide(L)'
;MTIDRQAFFDVMASFPSGVAIVTTLDADGTPRGLTTTAVCSVSADPPTILVCVDRASRTLAALRASGRFVVNFAGEGGSELCLLFASKEEDKFRDVRWRPTDKGLPLLHEAVLAWAECSTERELEIGDHVVLVAEVTDGGVQPQLEPPLMYYRRSWGVWTPTHDVTEPDAVSIPAIEVSGRDLRWQGAEM
;
A
#
# COMPACT_ATOMS: atom_id res chain seq x y z
N MET A 1 28.32 10.41 -8.57
CA MET A 1 27.39 11.53 -8.90
C MET A 1 25.99 11.00 -8.72
N THR A 2 25.13 11.71 -7.97
CA THR A 2 23.73 11.35 -7.83
C THR A 2 22.92 12.00 -8.96
N ILE A 3 21.85 11.34 -9.39
CA ILE A 3 20.87 11.89 -10.32
C ILE A 3 20.22 13.14 -9.72
N ASP A 4 19.87 14.13 -10.53
CA ASP A 4 19.13 15.30 -10.03
C ASP A 4 17.67 14.94 -9.68
N ARG A 5 17.05 15.80 -8.87
CA ARG A 5 15.72 15.53 -8.30
C ARG A 5 14.64 15.40 -9.38
N GLN A 6 14.70 16.24 -10.43
CA GLN A 6 13.68 16.19 -11.48
C GLN A 6 13.81 14.94 -12.31
N ALA A 7 15.01 14.54 -12.69
CA ALA A 7 15.27 13.30 -13.40
C ALA A 7 14.85 12.08 -12.58
N PHE A 8 15.06 12.10 -11.26
CA PHE A 8 14.55 11.05 -10.36
C PHE A 8 13.02 10.96 -10.41
N PHE A 9 12.32 12.08 -10.32
CA PHE A 9 10.86 12.08 -10.40
C PHE A 9 10.33 11.59 -11.74
N ASP A 10 11.01 11.95 -12.85
CA ASP A 10 10.59 11.51 -14.18
C ASP A 10 10.77 10.01 -14.39
N VAL A 11 11.86 9.44 -13.84
CA VAL A 11 12.08 7.99 -13.79
C VAL A 11 10.99 7.31 -12.98
N MET A 12 10.77 7.76 -11.74
CA MET A 12 9.78 7.13 -10.85
C MET A 12 8.34 7.31 -11.34
N ALA A 13 8.01 8.44 -11.97
CA ALA A 13 6.70 8.63 -12.60
C ALA A 13 6.44 7.65 -13.77
N SER A 14 7.50 7.07 -14.35
CA SER A 14 7.39 6.08 -15.41
C SER A 14 7.19 4.65 -14.91
N PHE A 15 7.19 4.45 -13.60
CA PHE A 15 6.87 3.19 -12.95
C PHE A 15 5.40 3.17 -12.52
N PRO A 16 4.52 2.37 -13.16
CA PRO A 16 3.13 2.28 -12.76
C PRO A 16 3.02 1.61 -11.39
N SER A 17 2.23 2.18 -10.51
CA SER A 17 2.05 1.68 -9.15
C SER A 17 0.58 1.52 -8.81
N GLY A 18 0.24 0.49 -8.05
CA GLY A 18 -1.04 0.42 -7.37
C GLY A 18 -1.16 1.55 -6.34
N VAL A 19 -2.37 1.87 -5.96
CA VAL A 19 -2.68 2.93 -4.98
C VAL A 19 -3.28 2.31 -3.74
N ALA A 20 -2.84 2.78 -2.59
CA ALA A 20 -3.38 2.36 -1.31
C ALA A 20 -3.65 3.56 -0.39
N ILE A 21 -4.62 3.38 0.50
CA ILE A 21 -4.90 4.29 1.59
C ILE A 21 -4.51 3.59 2.90
N VAL A 22 -3.56 4.17 3.61
CA VAL A 22 -3.15 3.69 4.94
C VAL A 22 -3.96 4.41 5.99
N THR A 23 -4.61 3.65 6.87
CA THR A 23 -5.48 4.17 7.93
C THR A 23 -5.04 3.65 9.30
N THR A 24 -5.18 4.49 10.31
CA THR A 24 -4.83 4.17 11.71
C THR A 24 -5.65 5.02 12.67
N LEU A 25 -5.47 4.83 13.95
CA LEU A 25 -5.98 5.70 15.00
C LEU A 25 -4.82 6.48 15.63
N ASP A 26 -5.04 7.74 15.96
CA ASP A 26 -4.10 8.45 16.81
C ASP A 26 -4.34 8.14 18.31
N ALA A 27 -3.59 8.81 19.20
CA ALA A 27 -3.58 8.49 20.63
C ALA A 27 -4.92 8.76 21.34
N ASP A 28 -5.77 9.62 20.78
CA ASP A 28 -7.12 9.92 21.31
C ASP A 28 -8.22 9.07 20.64
N GLY A 29 -7.85 8.16 19.75
CA GLY A 29 -8.78 7.32 19.01
C GLY A 29 -9.36 7.98 17.76
N THR A 30 -8.87 9.16 17.36
CA THR A 30 -9.31 9.82 16.12
C THR A 30 -8.71 9.09 14.89
N PRO A 31 -9.54 8.73 13.91
CA PRO A 31 -9.05 8.08 12.70
C PRO A 31 -8.18 9.03 11.87
N ARG A 32 -7.07 8.50 11.38
CA ARG A 32 -6.11 9.18 10.50
C ARG A 32 -5.79 8.34 9.29
N GLY A 33 -5.42 8.99 8.20
CA GLY A 33 -5.04 8.26 7.00
C GLY A 33 -4.30 9.11 5.99
N LEU A 34 -3.63 8.42 5.08
CA LEU A 34 -2.90 9.01 3.95
C LEU A 34 -2.99 8.09 2.73
N THR A 35 -2.89 8.66 1.55
CA THR A 35 -2.71 7.91 0.30
C THR A 35 -1.23 7.72 0.01
N THR A 36 -0.87 6.53 -0.42
CA THR A 36 0.48 6.20 -0.86
C THR A 36 0.46 5.25 -2.06
N THR A 37 1.50 5.32 -2.87
CA THR A 37 1.83 4.33 -3.91
C THR A 37 3.04 3.47 -3.51
N ALA A 38 3.62 3.73 -2.35
CA ALA A 38 4.85 3.11 -1.88
C ALA A 38 4.52 1.98 -0.88
N VAL A 39 3.90 0.94 -1.39
CA VAL A 39 3.62 -0.32 -0.68
C VAL A 39 4.26 -1.47 -1.44
N CYS A 40 4.93 -2.36 -0.74
CA CYS A 40 5.55 -3.54 -1.33
C CYS A 40 5.44 -4.74 -0.40
N SER A 41 5.14 -5.92 -0.95
CA SER A 41 5.29 -7.20 -0.25
C SER A 41 6.78 -7.52 -0.07
N VAL A 42 7.16 -8.01 1.11
CA VAL A 42 8.56 -8.28 1.48
C VAL A 42 8.80 -9.77 1.70
N SER A 43 7.92 -10.44 2.45
CA SER A 43 8.05 -11.84 2.81
C SER A 43 6.67 -12.49 2.93
N ALA A 44 6.61 -13.78 2.67
CA ALA A 44 5.42 -14.59 2.90
C ALA A 44 5.50 -15.36 4.24
N ASP A 45 6.70 -15.55 4.80
CA ASP A 45 6.92 -16.22 6.07
C ASP A 45 8.06 -15.54 6.86
N PRO A 46 7.75 -14.74 7.89
CA PRO A 46 6.41 -14.25 8.24
C PRO A 46 5.85 -13.28 7.17
N PRO A 47 4.51 -13.17 7.04
CA PRO A 47 3.89 -12.28 6.07
C PRO A 47 4.21 -10.83 6.39
N THR A 48 5.02 -10.21 5.55
CA THR A 48 5.61 -8.89 5.81
C THR A 48 5.45 -7.98 4.61
N ILE A 49 5.09 -6.73 4.87
CA ILE A 49 5.06 -5.66 3.87
C ILE A 49 5.89 -4.47 4.32
N LEU A 50 6.20 -3.58 3.39
CA LEU A 50 6.71 -2.25 3.71
C LEU A 50 5.77 -1.17 3.18
N VAL A 51 5.76 -0.03 3.89
CA VAL A 51 5.06 1.19 3.48
C VAL A 51 6.00 2.38 3.70
N CYS A 52 6.16 3.24 2.69
CA CYS A 52 6.91 4.48 2.86
C CYS A 52 5.96 5.65 3.14
N VAL A 53 6.30 6.43 4.15
CA VAL A 53 5.52 7.58 4.63
C VAL A 53 6.41 8.81 4.70
N ASP A 54 5.95 9.92 4.11
CA ASP A 54 6.65 11.21 4.21
C ASP A 54 6.76 11.64 5.69
N ARG A 55 7.96 12.07 6.10
CA ARG A 55 8.23 12.56 7.47
C ARG A 55 7.38 13.77 7.85
N ALA A 56 6.96 14.58 6.89
CA ALA A 56 6.05 15.70 7.11
C ALA A 56 4.58 15.29 7.20
N SER A 57 4.24 14.01 7.00
CA SER A 57 2.87 13.53 7.09
C SER A 57 2.35 13.58 8.54
N ARG A 58 1.21 14.23 8.74
CA ARG A 58 0.51 14.24 10.04
C ARG A 58 0.09 12.84 10.50
N THR A 59 -0.15 11.94 9.56
CA THR A 59 -0.52 10.56 9.86
C THR A 59 0.64 9.75 10.42
N LEU A 60 1.91 10.14 10.16
CA LEU A 60 3.07 9.42 10.66
C LEU A 60 3.10 9.37 12.21
N ALA A 61 2.73 10.47 12.86
CA ALA A 61 2.67 10.51 14.32
C ALA A 61 1.63 9.52 14.88
N ALA A 62 0.47 9.41 14.21
CA ALA A 62 -0.57 8.46 14.58
C ALA A 62 -0.13 7.00 14.32
N LEU A 63 0.54 6.73 13.20
CA LEU A 63 1.11 5.42 12.89
C LEU A 63 2.12 4.96 13.95
N ARG A 64 2.98 5.87 14.41
CA ARG A 64 3.95 5.61 15.48
C ARG A 64 3.27 5.39 16.83
N ALA A 65 2.26 6.18 17.17
CA ALA A 65 1.52 6.05 18.43
C ALA A 65 0.72 4.75 18.50
N SER A 66 0.06 4.37 17.42
CA SER A 66 -0.72 3.14 17.31
C SER A 66 0.16 1.89 17.19
N GLY A 67 1.29 1.98 16.48
CA GLY A 67 2.07 0.81 16.06
C GLY A 67 1.34 -0.12 15.10
N ARG A 68 0.09 0.19 14.73
CA ARG A 68 -0.77 -0.64 13.88
C ARG A 68 -1.51 0.20 12.85
N PHE A 69 -1.82 -0.39 11.71
CA PHE A 69 -2.53 0.28 10.62
C PHE A 69 -3.21 -0.70 9.69
N VAL A 70 -4.11 -0.19 8.86
CA VAL A 70 -4.70 -0.96 7.76
C VAL A 70 -4.22 -0.36 6.44
N VAL A 71 -3.78 -1.21 5.53
CA VAL A 71 -3.54 -0.85 4.12
C VAL A 71 -4.80 -1.23 3.35
N ASN A 72 -5.48 -0.24 2.78
CA ASN A 72 -6.67 -0.42 1.95
C ASN A 72 -6.24 -0.25 0.49
N PHE A 73 -6.24 -1.32 -0.30
CA PHE A 73 -5.85 -1.29 -1.72
C PHE A 73 -7.01 -0.77 -2.56
N ALA A 74 -6.80 0.34 -3.27
CA ALA A 74 -7.85 1.04 -3.99
C ALA A 74 -8.27 0.34 -5.30
N GLY A 75 -9.58 0.24 -5.52
CA GLY A 75 -10.20 -0.15 -6.77
C GLY A 75 -10.51 1.04 -7.68
N GLU A 76 -11.06 0.77 -8.87
CA GLU A 76 -11.36 1.75 -9.92
C GLU A 76 -12.15 2.96 -9.43
N GLY A 77 -13.16 2.77 -8.59
CA GLY A 77 -13.98 3.85 -8.00
C GLY A 77 -13.27 4.68 -6.93
N GLY A 78 -12.00 4.37 -6.58
CA GLY A 78 -11.31 4.92 -5.42
C GLY A 78 -10.59 6.25 -5.65
N SER A 79 -10.61 6.84 -6.84
CA SER A 79 -9.78 8.01 -7.17
C SER A 79 -10.10 9.23 -6.30
N GLU A 80 -11.38 9.55 -6.06
CA GLU A 80 -11.79 10.68 -5.22
C GLU A 80 -11.40 10.45 -3.75
N LEU A 81 -11.60 9.23 -3.27
CA LEU A 81 -11.19 8.84 -1.92
C LEU A 81 -9.67 8.96 -1.75
N CYS A 82 -8.89 8.49 -2.73
CA CYS A 82 -7.44 8.64 -2.74
C CYS A 82 -7.01 10.11 -2.77
N LEU A 83 -7.68 10.97 -3.53
CA LEU A 83 -7.41 12.42 -3.53
C LEU A 83 -7.70 13.05 -2.17
N LEU A 84 -8.81 12.69 -1.53
CA LEU A 84 -9.14 13.15 -0.18
C LEU A 84 -8.03 12.77 0.81
N PHE A 85 -7.61 11.52 0.82
CA PHE A 85 -6.55 11.05 1.73
C PHE A 85 -5.14 11.58 1.37
N ALA A 86 -4.91 12.00 0.15
CA ALA A 86 -3.69 12.72 -0.26
C ALA A 86 -3.71 14.22 0.11
N SER A 87 -4.88 14.79 0.38
CA SER A 87 -5.06 16.21 0.67
C SER A 87 -4.52 16.60 2.06
N LYS A 88 -4.55 17.92 2.33
CA LYS A 88 -4.23 18.48 3.65
C LYS A 88 -5.47 18.67 4.55
N GLU A 89 -6.64 18.14 4.14
CA GLU A 89 -7.86 18.16 4.94
C GLU A 89 -7.59 17.58 6.34
N GLU A 90 -8.14 18.19 7.38
CA GLU A 90 -7.91 17.77 8.77
C GLU A 90 -8.81 16.58 9.14
N ASP A 91 -10.09 16.68 8.77
CA ASP A 91 -11.08 15.65 9.04
C ASP A 91 -11.44 14.90 7.76
N LYS A 92 -10.53 14.03 7.33
CA LYS A 92 -10.72 13.20 6.13
C LYS A 92 -11.78 12.14 6.28
N PHE A 93 -12.19 11.82 7.51
CA PHE A 93 -13.13 10.75 7.79
C PHE A 93 -14.59 11.23 7.94
N ARG A 94 -14.86 12.53 7.91
CA ARG A 94 -16.20 13.11 8.15
C ARG A 94 -17.32 12.44 7.34
N ASP A 95 -17.10 12.26 6.05
CA ASP A 95 -18.09 11.72 5.10
C ASP A 95 -17.65 10.37 4.51
N VAL A 96 -16.63 9.74 5.09
CA VAL A 96 -16.08 8.47 4.63
C VAL A 96 -16.71 7.31 5.40
N ARG A 97 -17.22 6.33 4.68
CA ARG A 97 -17.72 5.09 5.31
C ARG A 97 -16.56 4.15 5.64
N TRP A 98 -16.47 3.81 6.89
CA TRP A 98 -15.50 2.84 7.37
C TRP A 98 -16.13 2.00 8.50
N ARG A 99 -15.52 0.86 8.80
CA ARG A 99 -15.86 0.02 9.95
C ARG A 99 -14.60 -0.31 10.73
N PRO A 100 -14.71 -0.57 12.03
CA PRO A 100 -13.54 -1.06 12.77
C PRO A 100 -13.20 -2.49 12.32
N THR A 101 -11.90 -2.80 12.27
CA THR A 101 -11.40 -4.17 12.28
C THR A 101 -11.63 -4.78 13.68
N ASP A 102 -11.30 -6.06 13.87
CA ASP A 102 -11.40 -6.71 15.19
C ASP A 102 -10.50 -6.03 16.24
N LYS A 103 -9.43 -5.36 15.80
CA LYS A 103 -8.54 -4.55 16.66
C LYS A 103 -8.92 -3.07 16.72
N GLY A 104 -10.06 -2.69 16.12
CA GLY A 104 -10.62 -1.34 16.17
C GLY A 104 -10.08 -0.38 15.13
N LEU A 105 -9.20 -0.79 14.23
CA LEU A 105 -8.59 0.09 13.22
C LEU A 105 -9.58 0.43 12.10
N PRO A 106 -9.49 1.63 11.48
CA PRO A 106 -10.41 2.05 10.44
C PRO A 106 -10.18 1.27 9.15
N LEU A 107 -11.10 0.37 8.80
CA LEU A 107 -11.17 -0.32 7.52
C LEU A 107 -12.16 0.40 6.61
N LEU A 108 -11.69 0.90 5.47
CA LEU A 108 -12.54 1.58 4.49
C LEU A 108 -13.48 0.59 3.80
N HIS A 109 -14.70 1.03 3.53
CA HIS A 109 -15.75 0.15 3.00
C HIS A 109 -15.90 0.25 1.49
N GLU A 110 -15.69 1.45 0.93
CA GLU A 110 -15.95 1.74 -0.48
C GLU A 110 -14.66 1.78 -1.30
N ALA A 111 -14.73 1.31 -2.54
CA ALA A 111 -13.65 1.37 -3.51
C ALA A 111 -12.33 0.71 -3.05
N VAL A 112 -12.44 -0.34 -2.25
CA VAL A 112 -11.31 -1.13 -1.73
C VAL A 112 -11.42 -2.55 -2.27
N LEU A 113 -10.38 -3.03 -2.94
CA LEU A 113 -10.31 -4.39 -3.51
C LEU A 113 -9.90 -5.43 -2.47
N ALA A 114 -8.96 -5.04 -1.64
CA ALA A 114 -8.38 -5.87 -0.60
C ALA A 114 -7.83 -4.97 0.50
N TRP A 115 -7.58 -5.56 1.65
CA TRP A 115 -6.99 -4.85 2.78
C TRP A 115 -6.05 -5.77 3.56
N ALA A 116 -5.09 -5.16 4.23
CA ALA A 116 -4.17 -5.83 5.14
C ALA A 116 -4.09 -5.04 6.45
N GLU A 117 -4.36 -5.70 7.57
CA GLU A 117 -4.09 -5.15 8.90
C GLU A 117 -2.67 -5.51 9.31
N CYS A 118 -1.92 -4.51 9.76
CA CYS A 118 -0.49 -4.61 9.95
C CYS A 118 -0.06 -4.15 11.34
N SER A 119 0.97 -4.80 11.86
CA SER A 119 1.71 -4.41 13.05
C SER A 119 3.12 -3.98 12.67
N THR A 120 3.51 -2.76 13.04
CA THR A 120 4.86 -2.24 12.74
C THR A 120 5.91 -2.97 13.55
N GLU A 121 6.87 -3.58 12.85
CA GLU A 121 8.00 -4.28 13.45
C GLU A 121 9.28 -3.42 13.50
N ARG A 122 9.48 -2.63 12.45
CA ARG A 122 10.67 -1.78 12.31
C ARG A 122 10.33 -0.48 11.59
N GLU A 123 11.07 0.56 11.95
CA GLU A 123 11.11 1.83 11.25
C GLU A 123 12.52 2.12 10.77
N LEU A 124 12.64 2.63 9.55
CA LEU A 124 13.90 3.08 8.95
C LEU A 124 13.69 4.50 8.42
N GLU A 125 14.42 5.47 8.98
CA GLU A 125 14.42 6.83 8.45
C GLU A 125 15.38 6.93 7.25
N ILE A 126 14.84 7.27 6.08
CA ILE A 126 15.59 7.37 4.83
C ILE A 126 15.25 8.71 4.16
N GLY A 127 16.15 9.66 4.23
CA GLY A 127 15.96 10.98 3.63
C GLY A 127 14.73 11.70 4.19
N ASP A 128 13.77 12.00 3.33
CA ASP A 128 12.51 12.68 3.65
C ASP A 128 11.35 11.71 3.97
N HIS A 129 11.61 10.40 3.99
CA HIS A 129 10.61 9.37 4.29
C HIS A 129 11.02 8.48 5.47
N VAL A 130 10.01 7.81 6.00
CA VAL A 130 10.13 6.69 6.94
C VAL A 130 9.60 5.44 6.26
N VAL A 131 10.37 4.37 6.25
CA VAL A 131 9.95 3.05 5.83
C VAL A 131 9.45 2.28 7.05
N LEU A 132 8.17 1.95 7.05
CA LEU A 132 7.55 1.07 8.05
C LEU A 132 7.61 -0.36 7.50
N VAL A 133 8.32 -1.24 8.17
CA VAL A 133 8.29 -2.68 7.91
C VAL A 133 7.31 -3.29 8.90
N ALA A 134 6.30 -3.99 8.41
CA ALA A 134 5.19 -4.44 9.23
C ALA A 134 4.78 -5.88 8.89
N GLU A 135 4.47 -6.65 9.93
CA GLU A 135 3.83 -7.96 9.79
C GLU A 135 2.35 -7.77 9.45
N VAL A 136 1.86 -8.55 8.48
CA VAL A 136 0.42 -8.62 8.15
C VAL A 136 -0.24 -9.59 9.12
N THR A 137 -1.10 -9.07 10.00
CA THR A 137 -1.74 -9.84 11.07
C THR A 137 -3.15 -10.30 10.73
N ASP A 138 -3.78 -9.65 9.74
CA ASP A 138 -5.10 -10.01 9.22
C ASP A 138 -5.27 -9.38 7.82
N GLY A 139 -6.25 -9.84 7.03
CA GLY A 139 -6.49 -9.30 5.71
C GLY A 139 -7.69 -9.94 5.00
N GLY A 140 -8.11 -9.30 3.93
CA GLY A 140 -9.21 -9.82 3.13
C GLY A 140 -9.22 -9.25 1.72
N VAL A 141 -9.87 -9.98 0.83
CA VAL A 141 -10.09 -9.60 -0.57
C VAL A 141 -11.60 -9.47 -0.78
N GLN A 142 -12.03 -8.43 -1.49
CA GLN A 142 -13.43 -8.27 -1.87
C GLN A 142 -13.83 -9.35 -2.88
N PRO A 143 -15.04 -9.93 -2.74
CA PRO A 143 -15.51 -10.98 -3.65
C PRO A 143 -15.71 -10.51 -5.09
N GLN A 144 -15.94 -9.21 -5.28
CA GLN A 144 -16.11 -8.59 -6.59
C GLN A 144 -14.75 -8.12 -7.10
N LEU A 145 -14.32 -8.68 -8.21
CA LEU A 145 -13.05 -8.33 -8.87
C LEU A 145 -13.26 -7.03 -9.67
N GLU A 146 -13.17 -5.89 -8.99
CA GLU A 146 -13.04 -4.61 -9.68
C GLU A 146 -11.60 -4.40 -10.17
N PRO A 147 -11.39 -3.67 -11.27
CA PRO A 147 -10.05 -3.32 -11.71
C PRO A 147 -9.32 -2.48 -10.64
N PRO A 148 -8.01 -2.69 -10.41
CA PRO A 148 -7.25 -1.88 -9.47
C PRO A 148 -7.05 -0.46 -9.97
N LEU A 149 -7.10 0.50 -9.06
CA LEU A 149 -6.68 1.88 -9.32
C LEU A 149 -5.16 1.93 -9.43
N MET A 150 -4.68 2.47 -10.54
CA MET A 150 -3.26 2.64 -10.82
C MET A 150 -2.89 4.11 -10.91
N TYR A 151 -1.65 4.43 -10.54
CA TYR A 151 -1.06 5.75 -10.70
C TYR A 151 0.16 5.66 -11.62
N TYR A 152 0.12 6.41 -12.72
CA TYR A 152 1.17 6.43 -13.73
C TYR A 152 1.29 7.82 -14.33
N ARG A 153 2.51 8.36 -14.40
CA ARG A 153 2.79 9.69 -14.99
C ARG A 153 1.86 10.80 -14.49
N ARG A 154 1.60 10.80 -13.18
CA ARG A 154 0.71 11.77 -12.50
C ARG A 154 -0.75 11.72 -12.95
N SER A 155 -1.18 10.59 -13.48
CA SER A 155 -2.55 10.32 -13.89
C SER A 155 -3.09 9.08 -13.20
N TRP A 156 -4.38 9.07 -12.95
CA TRP A 156 -5.10 7.89 -12.50
C TRP A 156 -5.50 7.05 -13.70
N GLY A 157 -5.49 5.76 -13.54
CA GLY A 157 -5.96 4.81 -14.53
C GLY A 157 -6.34 3.50 -13.86
N VAL A 158 -6.89 2.60 -14.64
CA VAL A 158 -7.20 1.25 -14.21
C VAL A 158 -6.36 0.27 -15.00
N TRP A 159 -5.98 -0.83 -14.37
CA TRP A 159 -5.33 -1.91 -15.08
C TRP A 159 -6.38 -2.91 -15.55
N THR A 160 -6.31 -3.28 -16.82
CA THR A 160 -7.12 -4.35 -17.40
C THR A 160 -6.21 -5.41 -17.98
N PRO A 161 -6.38 -6.69 -17.64
CA PRO A 161 -5.58 -7.75 -18.20
C PRO A 161 -5.79 -7.82 -19.73
N THR A 162 -4.71 -7.88 -20.47
CA THR A 162 -4.75 -8.07 -21.94
C THR A 162 -4.72 -9.54 -22.31
N HIS A 163 -4.26 -10.38 -21.40
CA HIS A 163 -4.20 -11.84 -21.54
C HIS A 163 -4.49 -12.49 -20.21
N ASP A 164 -5.17 -13.62 -20.23
CA ASP A 164 -5.31 -14.45 -19.05
C ASP A 164 -4.05 -15.31 -18.89
N VAL A 165 -3.27 -15.10 -17.84
CA VAL A 165 -2.06 -15.88 -17.54
C VAL A 165 -2.37 -17.29 -17.02
N THR A 166 -3.65 -17.65 -16.90
CA THR A 166 -4.07 -18.99 -16.47
C THR A 166 -4.02 -20.02 -17.61
N GLU A 167 -3.77 -19.60 -18.85
CA GLU A 167 -3.56 -20.54 -19.95
C GLU A 167 -2.14 -21.13 -19.91
N PRO A 168 -1.99 -22.46 -20.07
CA PRO A 168 -0.71 -23.17 -19.93
C PRO A 168 0.38 -22.78 -20.92
N ASP A 169 0.06 -21.99 -21.95
CA ASP A 169 1.01 -21.48 -22.94
C ASP A 169 1.39 -20.00 -22.77
N ALA A 170 0.82 -19.30 -21.80
CA ALA A 170 1.26 -17.96 -21.45
C ALA A 170 2.66 -18.04 -20.85
N VAL A 171 3.57 -17.19 -21.32
CA VAL A 171 4.92 -17.05 -20.79
C VAL A 171 4.85 -17.12 -19.26
N SER A 172 5.26 -18.26 -18.74
CA SER A 172 5.36 -18.51 -17.30
C SER A 172 6.33 -17.48 -16.74
N ILE A 173 5.81 -16.35 -16.25
CA ILE A 173 6.50 -15.71 -15.16
C ILE A 173 6.42 -16.79 -14.08
N PRO A 174 7.54 -17.40 -13.67
CA PRO A 174 7.48 -18.45 -12.67
C PRO A 174 6.69 -17.87 -11.49
N ALA A 175 5.50 -18.42 -11.26
CA ALA A 175 4.84 -18.21 -10.01
C ALA A 175 5.94 -18.46 -8.99
N ILE A 176 6.14 -17.55 -8.06
CA ILE A 176 6.95 -17.85 -6.90
C ILE A 176 6.19 -19.00 -6.27
N GLU A 177 6.57 -20.24 -6.62
CA GLU A 177 6.11 -21.40 -5.89
C GLU A 177 6.62 -21.20 -4.48
N VAL A 178 5.73 -20.76 -3.59
CA VAL A 178 5.94 -20.82 -2.16
C VAL A 178 5.83 -22.30 -1.77
N SER A 179 6.75 -23.10 -2.29
CA SER A 179 7.02 -24.41 -1.73
C SER A 179 7.80 -24.16 -0.45
N GLY A 180 7.24 -24.56 0.68
CA GLY A 180 7.75 -24.27 2.02
C GLY A 180 9.10 -24.88 2.35
N ARG A 181 10.11 -24.68 1.53
CA ARG A 181 11.54 -24.90 1.84
C ARG A 181 12.40 -24.20 0.76
N ASP A 182 13.29 -23.31 1.18
CA ASP A 182 14.36 -22.66 0.41
C ASP A 182 13.97 -21.49 -0.51
N LEU A 183 13.50 -20.38 0.08
CA LEU A 183 13.73 -19.07 -0.51
C LEU A 183 15.19 -18.63 -0.27
N ARG A 184 16.13 -19.22 -0.98
CA ARG A 184 17.45 -18.60 -1.18
C ARG A 184 17.34 -17.66 -2.37
N TRP A 185 17.38 -16.38 -2.07
CA TRP A 185 17.60 -15.36 -3.08
C TRP A 185 18.98 -15.60 -3.68
N GLN A 186 19.07 -16.20 -4.85
CA GLN A 186 20.31 -16.22 -5.61
C GLN A 186 20.40 -14.87 -6.29
N GLY A 187 21.02 -13.91 -5.60
CA GLY A 187 21.43 -12.65 -6.18
C GLY A 187 22.29 -12.93 -7.41
N ALA A 188 21.92 -12.35 -8.54
CA ALA A 188 22.76 -12.34 -9.70
C ALA A 188 24.09 -11.67 -9.33
N GLU A 189 25.18 -12.40 -9.44
CA GLU A 189 26.51 -11.83 -9.49
C GLU A 189 26.62 -10.98 -10.76
N MET A 190 26.92 -9.70 -10.60
CA MET A 190 27.64 -8.90 -11.59
C MET A 190 28.84 -8.25 -10.93
#